data_495845b47d08fcb2f5a74e08243bf1e9
#
_entry.id   495845b47d08fcb2f5a74e08243bf1e9
#
_cell.length_a   1.000
_cell.length_b   1.000
_cell.length_c   1.000
_cell.angle_alpha   90.00
_cell.angle_beta   90.00
_cell.angle_gamma   90.00
#
_symmetry.space_group_name_H-M   'P 1'
#
loop_
_entity.id
_entity.type
_entity.pdbx_description
1 polymer ?
#
loop_
_entity_poly.entity_id
_entity_poly.type
_entity_poly.pdbx_seq_one_letter_code
_entity_poly.pdbx_strand_id
1 'polypeptide(L)'
;DQNGNYTTISGTQGGLTIGDTYWVVVSSHNDNTSGIITVCVDNPAPISNCVDNEDCSSATTITLNAPDAGQSCLTDCNTGAYPGLDFSGLNSFCEDQYNETVWYQFTTDAVAATVDINLTSSDLSDPEYALYQGSTCVSPWTLISCNEGTGGAANITGLPIAPSTTYVLAISDATGDEGDFTLCIEQHADNSACNTN
;
A
#
# COMPACT_ATOMS: atom_id res chain seq x y z
N ASP A 1 10.15 -14.65 -35.26
CA ASP A 1 11.30 -13.87 -35.68
C ASP A 1 12.29 -14.77 -36.41
N GLN A 2 12.84 -14.33 -37.55
CA GLN A 2 13.67 -15.15 -38.45
C GLN A 2 15.08 -15.48 -37.89
N ASN A 3 15.41 -15.02 -36.71
CA ASN A 3 16.72 -15.16 -36.09
C ASN A 3 16.77 -16.05 -34.84
N GLY A 4 15.72 -16.83 -34.58
CA GLY A 4 15.70 -17.70 -33.39
C GLY A 4 15.54 -16.93 -32.08
N ASN A 5 15.07 -15.70 -32.11
CA ASN A 5 14.81 -14.91 -30.92
C ASN A 5 13.50 -15.36 -30.28
N TYR A 6 13.48 -15.37 -28.98
CA TYR A 6 12.28 -15.67 -28.21
C TYR A 6 11.29 -14.50 -28.27
N THR A 7 10.03 -14.80 -28.52
CA THR A 7 8.97 -13.81 -28.31
C THR A 7 8.41 -14.02 -26.91
N THR A 8 8.57 -13.03 -26.06
CA THR A 8 7.99 -13.05 -24.73
C THR A 8 6.66 -12.28 -24.78
N ILE A 9 5.58 -12.93 -24.36
CA ILE A 9 4.31 -12.27 -24.10
C ILE A 9 4.24 -12.18 -22.57
N SER A 10 4.40 -10.99 -22.02
CA SER A 10 4.23 -10.75 -20.59
C SER A 10 2.76 -10.43 -20.28
N GLY A 11 2.29 -10.84 -19.12
CA GLY A 11 0.90 -10.65 -18.68
C GLY A 11 0.45 -9.18 -18.63
N THR A 12 1.39 -8.26 -18.55
CA THR A 12 1.13 -6.81 -18.60
C THR A 12 0.72 -6.31 -19.98
N GLN A 13 0.88 -7.10 -21.03
CA GLN A 13 0.55 -6.68 -22.41
C GLN A 13 -0.80 -7.20 -22.93
N GLY A 14 -1.53 -8.03 -22.20
CA GLY A 14 -2.61 -8.77 -22.81
C GLY A 14 -3.92 -8.89 -22.04
N GLY A 15 -4.03 -8.38 -20.86
CA GLY A 15 -5.28 -8.52 -20.11
C GLY A 15 -5.66 -9.99 -19.88
N LEU A 16 -4.73 -10.82 -19.44
CA LEU A 16 -5.02 -12.19 -19.03
C LEU A 16 -5.78 -12.14 -17.71
N THR A 17 -6.95 -12.79 -17.67
CA THR A 17 -7.77 -12.86 -16.45
C THR A 17 -7.39 -14.09 -15.63
N ILE A 18 -7.22 -13.91 -14.32
CA ILE A 18 -6.94 -15.03 -13.41
C ILE A 18 -8.09 -16.03 -13.44
N GLY A 19 -7.74 -17.32 -13.60
CA GLY A 19 -8.72 -18.41 -13.65
C GLY A 19 -9.26 -18.74 -15.05
N ASP A 20 -8.95 -17.94 -16.05
CA ASP A 20 -9.34 -18.23 -17.43
C ASP A 20 -8.36 -19.20 -18.10
N THR A 21 -8.86 -19.95 -19.09
CA THR A 21 -8.05 -20.86 -19.91
C THR A 21 -7.66 -20.18 -21.21
N TYR A 22 -6.36 -20.15 -21.47
CA TYR A 22 -5.80 -19.54 -22.69
C TYR A 22 -5.16 -20.61 -23.59
N TRP A 23 -5.29 -20.41 -24.89
CA TRP A 23 -4.70 -21.29 -25.90
C TRP A 23 -3.50 -20.61 -26.54
N VAL A 24 -2.35 -21.29 -26.50
CA VAL A 24 -1.15 -20.83 -27.20
C VAL A 24 -1.10 -21.56 -28.54
N VAL A 25 -1.16 -20.81 -29.63
CA VAL A 25 -1.02 -21.35 -31.00
C VAL A 25 0.38 -21.00 -31.50
N VAL A 26 1.13 -22.01 -31.85
CA VAL A 26 2.47 -21.86 -32.42
C VAL A 26 2.47 -22.40 -33.84
N SER A 27 2.92 -21.61 -34.80
CA SER A 27 3.03 -22.01 -36.20
C SER A 27 4.37 -21.59 -36.78
N SER A 28 4.83 -22.33 -37.78
CA SER A 28 5.99 -21.93 -38.58
C SER A 28 5.58 -20.88 -39.60
N HIS A 29 6.41 -19.88 -39.79
CA HIS A 29 6.15 -18.81 -40.77
C HIS A 29 6.34 -19.30 -42.22
N ASN A 30 7.12 -20.36 -42.44
CA ASN A 30 7.33 -20.93 -43.75
C ASN A 30 6.86 -22.41 -43.77
N ASP A 31 5.95 -22.75 -44.68
CA ASP A 31 5.23 -24.00 -44.77
C ASP A 31 6.10 -25.26 -44.92
N ASN A 32 7.43 -25.14 -45.01
CA ASN A 32 8.35 -26.23 -45.31
C ASN A 32 9.45 -26.50 -44.25
N THR A 33 9.38 -25.86 -43.11
CA THR A 33 10.37 -26.12 -42.05
C THR A 33 9.69 -26.80 -40.85
N SER A 34 10.12 -28.07 -40.60
CA SER A 34 9.83 -28.77 -39.36
C SER A 34 10.97 -28.55 -38.38
N GLY A 35 10.64 -28.19 -37.14
CA GLY A 35 11.62 -27.98 -36.09
C GLY A 35 11.04 -28.29 -34.71
N ILE A 36 11.89 -28.39 -33.70
CA ILE A 36 11.49 -28.55 -32.32
C ILE A 36 11.13 -27.15 -31.82
N ILE A 37 9.89 -26.98 -31.30
CA ILE A 37 9.43 -25.78 -30.66
C ILE A 37 9.34 -26.07 -29.16
N THR A 38 10.03 -25.30 -28.35
CA THR A 38 9.88 -25.33 -26.90
C THR A 38 8.99 -24.16 -26.47
N VAL A 39 7.86 -24.47 -25.87
CA VAL A 39 6.98 -23.47 -25.23
C VAL A 39 7.20 -23.56 -23.75
N CYS A 40 7.73 -22.51 -23.16
CA CYS A 40 7.81 -22.36 -21.72
C CYS A 40 6.67 -21.44 -21.27
N VAL A 41 5.79 -21.94 -20.41
CA VAL A 41 4.83 -21.11 -19.67
C VAL A 41 5.39 -21.02 -18.27
N ASP A 42 5.96 -19.89 -17.95
CA ASP A 42 6.33 -19.57 -16.58
C ASP A 42 5.10 -19.02 -15.89
N ASN A 43 4.69 -19.69 -14.81
CA ASN A 43 3.78 -19.10 -13.83
C ASN A 43 4.71 -18.58 -12.74
N PRO A 44 5.12 -17.29 -12.77
CA PRO A 44 5.84 -16.75 -11.65
C PRO A 44 5.03 -17.11 -10.41
N ALA A 45 5.72 -17.57 -9.35
CA ALA A 45 5.09 -17.73 -8.06
C ALA A 45 4.18 -16.51 -7.87
N PRO A 46 2.94 -16.67 -7.39
CA PRO A 46 2.08 -15.51 -7.17
C PRO A 46 2.97 -14.50 -6.46
N ILE A 47 3.21 -13.38 -7.12
CA ILE A 47 3.73 -12.21 -6.45
C ILE A 47 2.83 -12.16 -5.23
N SER A 48 3.38 -12.15 -4.05
CA SER A 48 2.60 -11.96 -2.83
C SER A 48 1.80 -10.71 -3.10
N ASN A 49 0.56 -10.88 -3.57
CA ASN A 49 -0.29 -9.75 -3.85
C ASN A 49 -0.68 -9.21 -2.49
N CYS A 50 -0.08 -8.13 -2.12
CA CYS A 50 -0.39 -7.38 -0.92
C CYS A 50 -1.64 -6.50 -1.08
N VAL A 51 -2.48 -6.84 -2.06
CA VAL A 51 -3.55 -5.98 -2.59
C VAL A 51 -4.94 -6.26 -2.01
N ASP A 52 -5.02 -6.89 -0.87
CA ASP A 52 -6.34 -7.07 -0.21
C ASP A 52 -6.91 -5.74 0.33
N ASN A 53 -6.09 -4.71 0.44
CA ASN A 53 -6.40 -3.38 0.98
C ASN A 53 -5.99 -2.21 0.06
N GLU A 54 -5.96 -2.44 -1.25
CA GLU A 54 -5.71 -1.39 -2.26
C GLU A 54 -6.85 -0.36 -2.36
N ASP A 55 -8.07 -0.76 -1.98
CA ASP A 55 -9.22 0.12 -1.87
C ASP A 55 -9.42 0.56 -0.42
N CYS A 56 -9.69 1.82 -0.19
CA CYS A 56 -10.03 2.30 1.16
C CYS A 56 -11.21 1.54 1.78
N SER A 57 -12.17 1.08 0.96
CA SER A 57 -13.31 0.28 1.46
C SER A 57 -12.90 -1.09 1.99
N SER A 58 -11.73 -1.57 1.61
CA SER A 58 -11.10 -2.81 2.08
C SER A 58 -9.93 -2.57 3.07
N ALA A 59 -9.82 -1.34 3.60
CA ALA A 59 -8.75 -0.97 4.51
C ALA A 59 -8.54 -1.97 5.65
N THR A 60 -7.32 -2.43 5.82
CA THR A 60 -6.94 -3.36 6.89
C THR A 60 -7.06 -2.69 8.25
N THR A 61 -7.80 -3.31 9.18
CA THR A 61 -7.96 -2.75 10.52
C THR A 61 -6.76 -3.08 11.41
N ILE A 62 -6.12 -2.05 11.95
CA ILE A 62 -5.06 -2.17 12.95
C ILE A 62 -5.70 -2.03 14.34
N THR A 63 -5.53 -3.04 15.19
CA THR A 63 -5.92 -2.95 16.59
C THR A 63 -4.78 -2.32 17.39
N LEU A 64 -5.01 -1.12 17.91
CA LEU A 64 -4.02 -0.42 18.71
C LEU A 64 -3.93 -1.01 20.13
N ASN A 65 -2.71 -1.05 20.67
CA ASN A 65 -2.50 -1.27 22.10
C ASN A 65 -3.09 -0.09 22.90
N ALA A 66 -3.37 -0.32 24.19
CA ALA A 66 -3.81 0.77 25.07
C ALA A 66 -2.78 1.92 25.04
N PRO A 67 -3.19 3.19 25.30
CA PRO A 67 -2.28 4.30 25.35
C PRO A 67 -1.09 4.04 26.30
N ASP A 68 0.11 4.42 25.83
CA ASP A 68 1.40 4.20 26.52
C ASP A 68 1.77 2.74 26.79
N ALA A 69 1.10 1.78 26.13
CA ALA A 69 1.39 0.34 26.26
C ALA A 69 2.33 -0.20 25.17
N GLY A 70 2.90 0.69 24.37
CA GLY A 70 3.84 0.38 23.30
C GLY A 70 3.17 0.26 21.92
N GLN A 71 4.01 0.10 20.93
CA GLN A 71 3.63 0.12 19.51
C GLN A 71 2.78 -1.08 19.11
N SER A 72 1.83 -0.83 18.20
CA SER A 72 1.13 -1.85 17.43
C SER A 72 1.73 -1.86 16.03
N CYS A 73 2.42 -2.95 15.69
CA CYS A 73 3.16 -3.06 14.43
C CYS A 73 2.56 -4.14 13.53
N LEU A 74 2.62 -3.89 12.22
CA LEU A 74 2.40 -4.89 11.18
C LEU A 74 3.49 -4.79 10.12
N THR A 75 3.77 -5.90 9.44
CA THR A 75 4.57 -5.92 8.22
C THR A 75 3.63 -6.27 7.09
N ASP A 76 3.69 -5.49 6.02
CA ASP A 76 2.84 -5.62 4.85
C ASP A 76 3.60 -5.12 3.61
N CYS A 77 2.96 -5.06 2.46
CA CYS A 77 3.57 -4.54 1.24
C CYS A 77 2.54 -3.84 0.34
N ASN A 78 3.04 -3.05 -0.62
CA ASN A 78 2.21 -2.39 -1.64
C ASN A 78 2.38 -3.01 -3.03
N THR A 79 3.12 -4.12 -3.16
CA THR A 79 3.39 -4.77 -4.44
C THR A 79 2.11 -5.18 -5.16
N GLY A 80 1.92 -4.63 -6.37
CA GLY A 80 0.76 -4.88 -7.22
C GLY A 80 -0.49 -4.07 -6.85
N ALA A 81 -0.40 -3.13 -5.91
CA ALA A 81 -1.45 -2.15 -5.66
C ALA A 81 -1.64 -1.25 -6.88
N TYR A 82 -2.88 -0.75 -7.09
CA TYR A 82 -3.12 0.21 -8.16
C TYR A 82 -2.80 1.63 -7.69
N PRO A 83 -2.38 2.52 -8.60
CA PRO A 83 -2.38 3.94 -8.30
C PRO A 83 -3.77 4.33 -7.79
N GLY A 84 -3.84 4.91 -6.59
CA GLY A 84 -5.08 5.19 -5.88
C GLY A 84 -6.03 6.11 -6.62
N LEU A 85 -6.73 5.57 -7.60
CA LEU A 85 -7.68 6.29 -8.46
C LEU A 85 -9.04 6.57 -7.79
N ASP A 86 -9.32 6.02 -6.61
CA ASP A 86 -10.63 6.12 -5.97
C ASP A 86 -10.89 7.45 -5.25
N PHE A 87 -9.95 8.38 -5.36
CA PHE A 87 -10.03 9.66 -4.66
C PHE A 87 -10.33 10.85 -5.58
N SER A 88 -11.36 10.75 -6.40
CA SER A 88 -11.92 11.90 -7.12
C SER A 88 -12.47 12.97 -6.15
N GLY A 89 -11.67 13.46 -5.25
CA GLY A 89 -12.09 14.45 -4.25
C GLY A 89 -11.09 14.69 -3.12
N LEU A 90 -10.04 13.87 -3.01
CA LEU A 90 -8.92 14.17 -2.14
C LEU A 90 -7.93 15.05 -2.90
N ASN A 91 -7.87 16.30 -2.54
CA ASN A 91 -6.78 17.15 -2.90
C ASN A 91 -5.60 16.75 -2.01
N SER A 92 -4.68 15.98 -2.60
CA SER A 92 -3.32 15.71 -2.16
C SER A 92 -3.12 14.67 -1.03
N PHE A 93 -2.48 13.56 -1.32
CA PHE A 93 -1.26 13.18 -0.64
C PHE A 93 -0.35 14.40 -0.53
N CYS A 94 0.71 14.35 0.26
CA CYS A 94 1.58 15.50 0.47
C CYS A 94 2.07 16.14 -0.83
N GLU A 95 2.29 15.36 -1.92
CA GLU A 95 2.85 15.83 -3.19
C GLU A 95 2.16 15.33 -4.47
N ASP A 96 0.88 15.10 -4.49
CA ASP A 96 0.11 14.86 -5.73
C ASP A 96 0.39 13.54 -6.50
N GLN A 97 1.12 12.58 -5.95
CA GLN A 97 1.40 11.32 -6.62
C GLN A 97 0.77 10.16 -5.85
N TYR A 98 -0.27 9.57 -6.41
CA TYR A 98 -0.88 8.34 -5.92
C TYR A 98 -0.29 7.16 -6.68
N ASN A 99 0.84 6.67 -6.21
CA ASN A 99 1.43 5.43 -6.70
C ASN A 99 1.00 4.30 -5.76
N GLU A 100 0.88 3.11 -6.23
CA GLU A 100 0.67 1.83 -5.53
C GLU A 100 0.25 1.95 -4.06
N THR A 101 -1.00 2.43 -3.82
CA THR A 101 -1.50 2.81 -2.49
C THR A 101 -2.20 1.65 -1.80
N VAL A 102 -1.89 1.43 -0.53
CA VAL A 102 -2.57 0.49 0.37
C VAL A 102 -3.15 1.21 1.59
N TRP A 103 -4.25 0.66 2.13
CA TRP A 103 -5.10 1.35 3.09
C TRP A 103 -5.23 0.62 4.40
N TYR A 104 -5.16 1.39 5.48
CA TYR A 104 -5.34 0.93 6.86
C TYR A 104 -6.35 1.79 7.58
N GLN A 105 -6.97 1.23 8.62
CA GLN A 105 -7.82 2.00 9.53
C GLN A 105 -7.54 1.59 10.98
N PHE A 106 -7.66 2.52 11.89
CA PHE A 106 -7.59 2.28 13.32
C PHE A 106 -8.53 3.21 14.08
N THR A 107 -8.91 2.81 15.28
CA THR A 107 -9.73 3.64 16.19
C THR A 107 -8.92 3.91 17.45
N THR A 108 -8.85 5.17 17.84
CA THR A 108 -8.16 5.62 19.04
C THR A 108 -8.92 5.29 20.31
N ASP A 109 -8.19 5.08 21.41
CA ASP A 109 -8.78 4.90 22.73
C ASP A 109 -9.50 6.17 23.24
N ALA A 110 -10.37 6.00 24.22
CA ALA A 110 -11.16 7.11 24.82
C ALA A 110 -10.29 8.15 25.56
N VAL A 111 -9.05 7.80 25.89
CA VAL A 111 -8.10 8.70 26.59
C VAL A 111 -6.89 9.05 25.73
N ALA A 112 -6.86 8.62 24.49
CA ALA A 112 -5.77 8.95 23.57
C ALA A 112 -5.79 10.44 23.23
N ALA A 113 -4.62 11.06 23.17
CA ALA A 113 -4.44 12.48 22.86
C ALA A 113 -3.48 12.70 21.69
N THR A 114 -2.48 11.86 21.55
CA THR A 114 -1.51 11.90 20.44
C THR A 114 -1.22 10.51 19.90
N VAL A 115 -0.67 10.47 18.70
CA VAL A 115 -0.21 9.25 18.05
C VAL A 115 1.17 9.45 17.45
N ASP A 116 2.00 8.41 17.54
CA ASP A 116 3.23 8.26 16.79
C ASP A 116 2.97 7.30 15.62
N ILE A 117 3.43 7.63 14.43
CA ILE A 117 3.37 6.77 13.26
C ILE A 117 4.81 6.58 12.76
N ASN A 118 5.24 5.34 12.66
CA ASN A 118 6.55 4.96 12.16
C ASN A 118 6.37 4.01 10.98
N LEU A 119 6.68 4.48 9.79
CA LEU A 119 6.71 3.70 8.56
C LEU A 119 8.17 3.52 8.15
N THR A 120 8.60 2.28 7.95
CA THR A 120 9.96 1.94 7.53
C THR A 120 9.95 0.85 6.48
N SER A 121 10.84 0.95 5.51
CA SER A 121 11.02 -0.02 4.44
C SER A 121 12.49 -0.11 4.02
N SER A 122 12.88 -1.26 3.48
CA SER A 122 14.14 -1.41 2.74
C SER A 122 13.92 -1.37 1.23
N ASP A 123 12.69 -1.52 0.78
CA ASP A 123 12.31 -1.69 -0.60
C ASP A 123 11.70 -0.41 -1.19
N LEU A 124 10.98 0.36 -0.36
CA LEU A 124 10.47 1.68 -0.72
C LEU A 124 11.55 2.73 -0.46
N SER A 125 11.94 3.47 -1.49
CA SER A 125 13.00 4.49 -1.36
C SER A 125 12.50 5.78 -0.73
N ASP A 126 11.23 6.10 -0.94
CA ASP A 126 10.58 7.33 -0.51
C ASP A 126 9.15 7.07 -0.01
N PRO A 127 9.00 6.21 1.04
CA PRO A 127 7.69 5.85 1.54
C PRO A 127 6.97 7.07 2.09
N GLU A 128 5.70 7.18 1.81
CA GLU A 128 4.86 8.27 2.27
C GLU A 128 3.57 7.75 2.90
N TYR A 129 2.99 8.56 3.77
CA TYR A 129 1.66 8.29 4.28
C TYR A 129 0.80 9.55 4.34
N ALA A 130 -0.53 9.34 4.27
CA ALA A 130 -1.52 10.36 4.55
C ALA A 130 -2.55 9.82 5.55
N LEU A 131 -2.78 10.57 6.64
CA LEU A 131 -3.72 10.25 7.69
C LEU A 131 -4.96 11.13 7.59
N TYR A 132 -6.10 10.49 7.51
CA TYR A 132 -7.41 11.15 7.43
C TYR A 132 -8.28 10.80 8.62
N GLN A 133 -9.07 11.75 9.08
CA GLN A 133 -10.13 11.49 10.05
C GLN A 133 -11.40 11.05 9.31
N GLY A 134 -11.92 9.88 9.66
CA GLY A 134 -13.15 9.33 9.09
C GLY A 134 -13.21 7.82 9.26
N SER A 135 -14.39 7.27 9.27
CA SER A 135 -14.66 5.83 9.37
C SER A 135 -15.18 5.22 8.07
N THR A 136 -15.37 6.05 7.05
CA THR A 136 -15.90 5.61 5.76
C THR A 136 -15.08 6.24 4.64
N CYS A 137 -14.87 5.48 3.59
CA CYS A 137 -14.18 5.93 2.39
C CYS A 137 -15.02 6.87 1.51
N VAL A 138 -15.89 7.65 2.11
CA VAL A 138 -16.78 8.61 1.46
C VAL A 138 -16.42 10.02 1.88
N SER A 139 -16.12 10.86 0.89
CA SER A 139 -15.90 12.31 1.08
C SER A 139 -17.07 12.99 1.80
N PRO A 140 -16.84 14.04 2.63
CA PRO A 140 -15.58 14.77 2.77
C PRO A 140 -14.67 14.18 3.86
N TRP A 141 -13.40 14.03 3.53
CA TRP A 141 -12.37 13.61 4.48
C TRP A 141 -11.60 14.82 4.98
N THR A 142 -11.15 14.74 6.21
CA THR A 142 -10.25 15.74 6.76
C THR A 142 -8.86 15.16 6.83
N LEU A 143 -7.95 15.69 6.01
CA LEU A 143 -6.52 15.37 6.13
C LEU A 143 -6.02 15.91 7.46
N ILE A 144 -5.47 15.03 8.29
CA ILE A 144 -4.91 15.37 9.60
C ILE A 144 -3.42 15.60 9.51
N SER A 145 -2.75 14.73 8.80
CA SER A 145 -1.30 14.79 8.59
C SER A 145 -0.94 14.02 7.35
N CYS A 146 0.14 14.43 6.73
CA CYS A 146 0.85 13.62 5.75
C CYS A 146 2.34 13.76 5.98
N ASN A 147 3.12 12.77 5.58
CA ASN A 147 4.57 12.81 5.68
C ASN A 147 5.17 12.08 4.48
N GLU A 148 6.08 12.76 3.82
CA GLU A 148 6.96 12.19 2.83
C GLU A 148 8.23 11.72 3.53
N GLY A 149 8.55 10.47 3.32
CA GLY A 149 9.77 9.90 3.84
C GLY A 149 10.96 10.14 2.92
N THR A 150 12.11 9.91 3.44
CA THR A 150 13.35 9.85 2.68
C THR A 150 14.20 8.69 3.19
N GLY A 151 14.80 7.94 2.26
CA GLY A 151 15.68 6.85 2.63
C GLY A 151 15.01 5.69 3.35
N GLY A 152 13.78 5.36 2.94
CA GLY A 152 13.05 4.20 3.43
C GLY A 152 12.28 4.44 4.74
N ALA A 153 12.03 5.68 5.15
CA ALA A 153 11.27 5.94 6.38
C ALA A 153 10.43 7.22 6.31
N ALA A 154 9.18 7.14 6.78
CA ALA A 154 8.30 8.28 7.01
C ALA A 154 7.74 8.21 8.44
N ASN A 155 8.18 9.11 9.32
CA ASN A 155 7.88 9.03 10.74
C ASN A 155 7.33 10.36 11.27
N ILE A 156 6.37 10.28 12.18
CA ILE A 156 5.89 11.43 12.96
C ILE A 156 5.70 11.02 14.42
N THR A 157 5.96 11.93 15.33
CA THR A 157 5.77 11.74 16.76
C THR A 157 4.90 12.84 17.35
N GLY A 158 4.06 12.46 18.32
CA GLY A 158 3.22 13.41 19.08
C GLY A 158 2.16 14.09 18.23
N LEU A 159 1.68 13.45 17.13
CA LEU A 159 0.61 14.01 16.31
C LEU A 159 -0.69 14.08 17.11
N PRO A 160 -1.28 15.27 17.31
CA PRO A 160 -2.55 15.40 18.02
C PRO A 160 -3.69 14.68 17.30
N ILE A 161 -4.46 13.90 18.05
CA ILE A 161 -5.62 13.14 17.57
C ILE A 161 -6.81 13.32 18.51
N ALA A 162 -8.01 13.04 18.02
CA ALA A 162 -9.21 13.00 18.86
C ALA A 162 -9.39 11.60 19.48
N PRO A 163 -9.85 11.51 20.74
CA PRO A 163 -10.15 10.23 21.38
C PRO A 163 -11.39 9.56 20.76
N SER A 164 -11.49 8.24 20.89
CA SER A 164 -12.61 7.43 20.38
C SER A 164 -12.96 7.72 18.92
N THR A 165 -11.95 8.02 18.11
CA THR A 165 -12.12 8.46 16.71
C THR A 165 -11.45 7.48 15.77
N THR A 166 -12.12 7.17 14.67
CA THR A 166 -11.55 6.33 13.61
C THR A 166 -10.79 7.20 12.62
N TYR A 167 -9.64 6.72 12.25
CA TYR A 167 -8.74 7.28 11.26
C TYR A 167 -8.48 6.28 10.15
N VAL A 168 -8.27 6.80 8.95
CA VAL A 168 -7.85 6.02 7.78
C VAL A 168 -6.46 6.49 7.38
N LEU A 169 -5.57 5.55 7.14
CA LEU A 169 -4.18 5.79 6.77
C LEU A 169 -3.92 5.18 5.40
N ALA A 170 -3.49 6.00 4.47
CA ALA A 170 -2.99 5.60 3.17
C ALA A 170 -1.47 5.52 3.20
N ILE A 171 -0.89 4.49 2.62
CA ILE A 171 0.55 4.31 2.47
C ILE A 171 0.87 4.13 0.99
N SER A 172 1.89 4.83 0.51
CA SER A 172 2.37 4.81 -0.86
C SER A 172 3.90 5.00 -0.89
N ASP A 173 4.47 5.07 -2.07
CA ASP A 173 5.84 5.52 -2.31
C ASP A 173 5.83 6.64 -3.35
N ALA A 174 6.49 7.77 -3.07
CA ALA A 174 6.50 8.95 -3.95
C ALA A 174 7.18 8.69 -5.30
N THR A 175 8.06 7.70 -5.37
CA THR A 175 8.78 7.32 -6.60
C THR A 175 8.11 6.18 -7.36
N GLY A 176 7.08 5.54 -6.76
CA GLY A 176 6.39 4.39 -7.32
C GLY A 176 7.16 3.08 -7.11
N ASP A 177 8.00 3.02 -6.09
CA ASP A 177 8.61 1.76 -5.69
C ASP A 177 7.58 0.84 -5.03
N GLU A 178 7.73 -0.45 -5.28
CA GLU A 178 6.90 -1.51 -4.70
C GLU A 178 7.74 -2.40 -3.79
N GLY A 179 7.17 -2.81 -2.64
CA GLY A 179 7.86 -3.72 -1.76
C GLY A 179 7.29 -3.81 -0.36
N ASP A 180 8.04 -4.46 0.51
CA ASP A 180 7.68 -4.67 1.90
C ASP A 180 7.95 -3.45 2.76
N PHE A 181 7.08 -3.21 3.74
CA PHE A 181 7.27 -2.18 4.77
C PHE A 181 6.80 -2.66 6.13
N THR A 182 7.24 -1.96 7.16
CA THR A 182 6.75 -2.11 8.54
C THR A 182 6.08 -0.81 8.97
N LEU A 183 4.82 -0.91 9.38
CA LEU A 183 4.04 0.17 9.96
C LEU A 183 3.86 -0.09 11.45
N CYS A 184 4.27 0.86 12.29
CA CYS A 184 4.04 0.83 13.73
C CYS A 184 3.28 2.08 14.15
N ILE A 185 2.23 1.92 14.95
CA ILE A 185 1.42 3.00 15.50
C ILE A 185 1.41 2.86 17.01
N GLU A 186 1.69 3.95 17.73
CA GLU A 186 1.59 4.05 19.18
C GLU A 186 0.70 5.24 19.56
N GLN A 187 -0.27 5.00 20.41
CA GLN A 187 -1.11 6.07 20.96
C GLN A 187 -0.72 6.41 22.38
N HIS A 188 -0.83 7.70 22.71
CA HIS A 188 -0.45 8.22 24.03
C HIS A 188 -1.64 8.92 24.69
N ALA A 189 -1.75 8.75 26.01
CA ALA A 189 -2.75 9.44 26.81
C ALA A 189 -2.37 10.90 27.07
N ASP A 190 -3.38 11.74 27.31
CA ASP A 190 -3.14 13.11 27.82
C ASP A 190 -2.70 13.05 29.29
N ASN A 191 -1.40 13.09 29.50
CA ASN A 191 -0.82 13.13 30.84
C ASN A 191 -0.67 14.56 31.40
N SER A 192 -1.25 15.58 30.77
CA SER A 192 -1.12 16.98 31.18
C SER A 192 -1.70 17.24 32.58
N ALA A 193 -2.71 16.47 32.98
CA ALA A 193 -3.33 16.58 34.30
C ALA A 193 -2.46 16.08 35.47
N CYS A 194 -1.41 15.29 35.17
CA CYS A 194 -0.51 14.76 36.22
C CYS A 194 0.64 15.72 36.58
N ASN A 195 0.81 16.82 35.85
CA ASN A 195 1.89 17.81 36.05
C ASN A 195 1.49 19.03 36.91
N THR A 196 0.34 19.01 37.56
CA THR A 196 -0.07 20.09 38.48
C THR A 196 0.28 19.71 39.92
N ASN A 197 1.56 19.79 40.26
CA ASN A 197 2.06 19.90 41.65
C ASN A 197 3.00 21.08 41.79
#